data_395b3e1eccc6e92d47946f2397c9fb72
#
_entry.id   395b3e1eccc6e92d47946f2397c9fb72
#
_cell.length_a   1.000
_cell.length_b   1.000
_cell.length_c   1.000
_cell.angle_alpha   90.00
_cell.angle_beta   90.00
_cell.angle_gamma   90.00
#
_symmetry.space_group_name_H-M   'P 1'
#
loop_
_entity.id
_entity.type
_entity.pdbx_description
1 polymer ?
#
loop_
_entity_poly.entity_id
_entity_poly.type
_entity_poly.pdbx_seq_one_letter_code
_entity_poly.pdbx_strand_id
1 'polypeptide(L)'
;MNKQRPSAEQLAELIAHAKSLDAFDVIEMQSEAGAAGAVHGSLAAGCLTTTFTASQGLLLMIPNMYKIAGELTSTVFHVAARSIAAQALSIFGDHSDVMTTRSTGFAMLCSAGVQEVLDLALVAQMATLQGRIPF
;
A
#
# COMPACT_ATOMS: atom_id res chain seq x y z
N MET A 1 -12.42 -23.44 0.40
CA MET A 1 -13.13 -22.34 1.06
C MET A 1 -13.33 -21.23 0.04
N ASN A 2 -14.58 -20.97 -0.31
CA ASN A 2 -14.92 -19.94 -1.30
C ASN A 2 -14.79 -18.56 -0.61
N LYS A 3 -13.66 -17.88 -0.80
CA LYS A 3 -13.49 -16.51 -0.30
C LYS A 3 -14.28 -15.58 -1.20
N GLN A 4 -15.53 -15.30 -0.85
CA GLN A 4 -16.29 -14.23 -1.47
C GLN A 4 -15.56 -12.91 -1.22
N ARG A 5 -15.30 -12.19 -2.30
CA ARG A 5 -14.82 -10.80 -2.20
C ARG A 5 -15.91 -9.97 -1.50
N PRO A 6 -15.54 -9.03 -0.63
CA PRO A 6 -16.52 -8.11 -0.09
C PRO A 6 -17.23 -7.39 -1.24
N SER A 7 -18.55 -7.25 -1.14
CA SER A 7 -19.32 -6.46 -2.09
C SER A 7 -18.90 -4.98 -2.00
N ALA A 8 -19.24 -4.20 -3.02
CA ALA A 8 -18.98 -2.75 -2.99
C ALA A 8 -19.66 -2.08 -1.77
N GLU A 9 -20.83 -2.57 -1.37
CA GLU A 9 -21.54 -2.10 -0.17
C GLU A 9 -20.78 -2.43 1.11
N GLN A 10 -20.31 -3.67 1.26
CA GLN A 10 -19.51 -4.09 2.42
C GLN A 10 -18.19 -3.29 2.53
N LEU A 11 -17.57 -2.99 1.39
CA LEU A 11 -16.36 -2.16 1.37
C LEU A 11 -16.68 -0.73 1.81
N ALA A 12 -17.78 -0.16 1.30
CA ALA A 12 -18.23 1.19 1.70
C ALA A 12 -18.57 1.25 3.21
N GLU A 13 -19.20 0.21 3.76
CA GLU A 13 -19.47 0.11 5.20
C GLU A 13 -18.18 0.04 6.02
N LEU A 14 -17.19 -0.74 5.60
CA LEU A 14 -15.90 -0.82 6.26
C LEU A 14 -15.15 0.52 6.26
N ILE A 15 -15.17 1.24 5.14
CA ILE A 15 -14.56 2.57 5.02
C ILE A 15 -15.30 3.57 5.91
N ALA A 16 -16.64 3.55 5.92
CA ALA A 16 -17.44 4.41 6.77
C ALA A 16 -17.19 4.15 8.26
N HIS A 17 -17.08 2.86 8.63
CA HIS A 17 -16.74 2.47 9.99
C HIS A 17 -15.33 2.94 10.38
N ALA A 18 -14.33 2.74 9.51
CA ALA A 18 -12.98 3.23 9.74
C ALA A 18 -12.96 4.74 9.96
N LYS A 19 -13.67 5.51 9.12
CA LYS A 19 -13.81 6.96 9.28
C LYS A 19 -14.52 7.38 10.58
N SER A 20 -15.41 6.54 11.12
CA SER A 20 -16.15 6.83 12.35
C SER A 20 -15.34 6.61 13.64
N LEU A 21 -14.18 5.93 13.55
CA LEU A 21 -13.38 5.61 14.72
C LEU A 21 -12.61 6.81 15.30
N ASP A 22 -12.62 7.95 14.62
CA ASP A 22 -11.93 9.20 15.02
C ASP A 22 -10.44 9.01 15.38
N ALA A 23 -9.90 7.83 15.00
CA ALA A 23 -8.53 7.43 15.32
C ALA A 23 -7.55 7.72 14.18
N PHE A 24 -8.05 7.89 12.96
CA PHE A 24 -7.25 8.16 11.76
C PHE A 24 -8.12 8.69 10.62
N ASP A 25 -7.51 9.45 9.72
CA ASP A 25 -8.15 9.95 8.52
C ASP A 25 -8.02 8.95 7.36
N VAL A 26 -9.12 8.67 6.68
CA VAL A 26 -9.15 7.89 5.44
C VAL A 26 -9.43 8.83 4.28
N ILE A 27 -8.45 8.99 3.41
CA ILE A 27 -8.53 9.87 2.24
C ILE A 27 -8.55 9.02 0.98
N GLU A 28 -9.63 9.12 0.23
CA GLU A 28 -9.78 8.46 -1.07
C GLU A 28 -9.20 9.36 -2.15
N MET A 29 -8.31 8.80 -2.98
CA MET A 29 -7.64 9.54 -4.04
C MET A 29 -8.09 9.04 -5.41
N GLN A 30 -8.12 9.94 -6.38
CA GLN A 30 -8.56 9.61 -7.75
C GLN A 30 -7.49 8.92 -8.59
N SER A 31 -6.23 9.02 -8.19
CA SER A 31 -5.14 8.32 -8.86
C SER A 31 -4.06 7.92 -7.86
N GLU A 32 -3.39 6.83 -8.16
CA GLU A 32 -2.31 6.30 -7.33
C GLU A 32 -1.09 7.23 -7.30
N ALA A 33 -0.80 7.93 -8.39
CA ALA A 33 0.24 8.97 -8.42
C ALA A 33 -0.09 10.11 -7.45
N GLY A 34 -1.36 10.54 -7.42
CA GLY A 34 -1.86 11.53 -6.47
C GLY A 34 -1.80 11.02 -5.03
N ALA A 35 -2.21 9.76 -4.81
CA ALA A 35 -2.13 9.12 -3.50
C ALA A 35 -0.69 9.07 -2.97
N ALA A 36 0.27 8.67 -3.81
CA ALA A 36 1.69 8.65 -3.43
C ALA A 36 2.24 10.04 -3.12
N GLY A 37 1.80 11.07 -3.86
CA GLY A 37 2.13 12.47 -3.57
C GLY A 37 1.56 12.94 -2.23
N ALA A 38 0.30 12.59 -1.94
CA ALA A 38 -0.35 12.90 -0.66
C ALA A 38 0.36 12.20 0.52
N VAL A 39 0.70 10.91 0.35
CA VAL A 39 1.50 10.16 1.34
C VAL A 39 2.83 10.86 1.58
N HIS A 40 3.58 11.20 0.53
CA HIS A 40 4.86 11.90 0.66
C HIS A 40 4.72 13.23 1.41
N GLY A 41 3.73 14.05 1.05
CA GLY A 41 3.47 15.32 1.73
C GLY A 41 3.12 15.14 3.21
N SER A 42 2.28 14.15 3.53
CA SER A 42 1.89 13.83 4.90
C SER A 42 3.09 13.34 5.74
N LEU A 43 3.93 12.49 5.18
CA LEU A 43 5.18 12.04 5.82
C LEU A 43 6.15 13.20 6.07
N ALA A 44 6.28 14.12 5.10
CA ALA A 44 7.11 15.32 5.26
C ALA A 44 6.58 16.25 6.35
N ALA A 45 5.27 16.26 6.59
CA ALA A 45 4.64 16.98 7.70
C ALA A 45 4.77 16.27 9.06
N GLY A 46 5.35 15.06 9.08
CA GLY A 46 5.58 14.29 10.31
C GLY A 46 4.40 13.38 10.71
N CYS A 47 3.41 13.18 9.83
CA CYS A 47 2.28 12.30 10.10
C CYS A 47 2.61 10.86 9.75
N LEU A 48 2.13 9.91 10.56
CA LEU A 48 2.18 8.50 10.23
C LEU A 48 1.16 8.21 9.13
N THR A 49 1.62 7.74 7.99
CA THR A 49 0.77 7.56 6.81
C THR A 49 1.08 6.25 6.11
N THR A 50 0.06 5.59 5.63
CA THR A 50 0.14 4.35 4.84
C THR A 50 -0.77 4.44 3.62
N THR A 51 -0.59 3.54 2.65
CA THR A 51 -1.45 3.47 1.46
C THR A 51 -1.67 2.02 1.02
N PHE A 52 -2.71 1.83 0.22
CA PHE A 52 -3.13 0.54 -0.33
C PHE A 52 -3.20 0.65 -1.84
N THR A 53 -2.62 -0.30 -2.55
CA THR A 53 -2.57 -0.26 -4.02
C THR A 53 -2.45 -1.65 -4.64
N ALA A 54 -2.45 -1.73 -5.96
CA ALA A 54 -2.26 -2.96 -6.72
C ALA A 54 -1.81 -2.66 -8.15
N SER A 55 -1.10 -3.58 -8.78
CA SER A 55 -0.84 -3.61 -10.22
C SER A 55 -0.29 -2.28 -10.78
N GLN A 56 -0.91 -1.74 -11.84
CA GLN A 56 -0.52 -0.46 -12.44
C GLN A 56 -0.52 0.71 -11.45
N GLY A 57 -1.41 0.66 -10.44
CA GLY A 57 -1.45 1.68 -9.39
C GLY A 57 -0.11 1.78 -8.65
N LEU A 58 0.48 0.64 -8.29
CA LEU A 58 1.81 0.63 -7.69
C LEU A 58 2.89 1.21 -8.62
N LEU A 59 2.81 0.92 -9.93
CA LEU A 59 3.75 1.46 -10.91
C LEU A 59 3.66 2.99 -11.03
N LEU A 60 2.46 3.55 -10.90
CA LEU A 60 2.26 5.01 -10.89
C LEU A 60 2.84 5.68 -9.64
N MET A 61 3.08 4.93 -8.59
CA MET A 61 3.69 5.43 -7.35
C MET A 61 5.23 5.47 -7.38
N ILE A 62 5.87 4.80 -8.32
CA ILE A 62 7.34 4.61 -8.39
C ILE A 62 8.13 5.92 -8.21
N PRO A 63 7.82 7.03 -8.88
CA PRO A 63 8.58 8.28 -8.71
C PRO A 63 8.60 8.76 -7.26
N ASN A 64 7.46 8.69 -6.58
CA ASN A 64 7.36 9.06 -5.17
C ASN A 64 8.01 8.02 -4.25
N MET A 65 7.99 6.74 -4.60
CA MET A 65 8.68 5.70 -3.84
C MET A 65 10.19 5.96 -3.78
N TYR A 66 10.83 6.31 -4.89
CA TYR A 66 12.24 6.73 -4.88
C TYR A 66 12.48 7.91 -3.96
N LYS A 67 11.59 8.89 -3.99
CA LYS A 67 11.69 10.10 -3.15
C LYS A 67 11.58 9.74 -1.66
N ILE A 68 10.55 9.00 -1.30
CA ILE A 68 10.27 8.54 0.08
C ILE A 68 11.45 7.71 0.62
N ALA A 69 11.96 6.77 -0.17
CA ALA A 69 13.09 5.93 0.22
C ALA A 69 14.38 6.75 0.38
N GLY A 70 14.65 7.68 -0.54
CA GLY A 70 15.82 8.54 -0.48
C GLY A 70 15.82 9.50 0.71
N GLU A 71 14.64 9.88 1.20
CA GLU A 71 14.46 10.74 2.37
C GLU A 71 14.42 9.96 3.69
N LEU A 72 14.46 8.63 3.64
CA LEU A 72 14.40 7.75 4.81
C LEU A 72 13.14 8.01 5.67
N THR A 73 12.01 8.24 5.02
CA THR A 73 10.73 8.47 5.68
C THR A 73 10.01 7.15 5.94
N SER A 74 9.48 7.00 7.16
CA SER A 74 8.88 5.75 7.63
C SER A 74 7.45 5.60 7.11
N THR A 75 7.20 4.60 6.26
CA THR A 75 5.86 4.27 5.77
C THR A 75 5.78 2.81 5.36
N VAL A 76 4.56 2.30 5.25
CA VAL A 76 4.27 0.97 4.71
C VAL A 76 3.26 1.11 3.57
N PHE A 77 3.57 0.54 2.41
CA PHE A 77 2.65 0.40 1.29
C PHE A 77 2.09 -1.02 1.28
N HIS A 78 0.78 -1.15 1.42
CA HIS A 78 0.11 -2.44 1.36
C HIS A 78 -0.29 -2.75 -0.08
N VAL A 79 0.27 -3.82 -0.63
CA VAL A 79 0.10 -4.17 -2.04
C VAL A 79 -0.66 -5.48 -2.18
N ALA A 80 -1.83 -5.43 -2.81
CA ALA A 80 -2.50 -6.64 -3.30
C ALA A 80 -1.87 -7.03 -4.64
N ALA A 81 -0.74 -7.73 -4.58
CA ALA A 81 0.09 -8.07 -5.74
C ALA A 81 -0.69 -8.85 -6.79
N ARG A 82 -0.70 -8.35 -8.01
CA ARG A 82 -1.38 -8.98 -9.14
C ARG A 82 -0.70 -8.64 -10.47
N SER A 83 -1.02 -9.43 -11.48
CA SER A 83 -0.51 -9.24 -12.84
C SER A 83 -0.70 -7.82 -13.34
N ILE A 84 0.33 -7.29 -13.99
CA ILE A 84 0.24 -6.04 -14.72
C ILE A 84 -0.62 -6.26 -15.96
N ALA A 85 -1.57 -5.37 -16.21
CA ALA A 85 -2.36 -5.40 -17.44
C ALA A 85 -1.46 -5.09 -18.64
N ALA A 86 -1.45 -6.02 -19.60
CA ALA A 86 -0.72 -5.87 -20.86
C ALA A 86 -1.70 -5.78 -22.02
N GLN A 87 -2.29 -6.92 -22.44
CA GLN A 87 -3.31 -6.95 -23.48
C GLN A 87 -4.72 -6.81 -22.90
N ALA A 88 -4.93 -7.33 -21.70
CA ALA A 88 -6.19 -7.29 -20.98
C ALA A 88 -5.93 -7.12 -19.49
N LEU A 89 -6.93 -6.61 -18.78
CA LEU A 89 -6.91 -6.54 -17.33
C LEU A 89 -6.86 -7.96 -16.73
N SER A 90 -5.96 -8.19 -15.81
CA SER A 90 -5.89 -9.42 -15.02
C SER A 90 -6.09 -9.13 -13.53
N ILE A 91 -6.80 -10.04 -12.87
CA ILE A 91 -7.03 -10.00 -11.42
C ILE A 91 -6.31 -11.15 -10.69
N PHE A 92 -5.57 -11.95 -11.41
CA PHE A 92 -4.82 -13.07 -10.84
C PHE A 92 -3.62 -12.58 -10.02
N GLY A 93 -3.38 -13.26 -8.89
CA GLY A 93 -2.20 -13.02 -8.08
C GLY A 93 -0.92 -13.26 -8.89
N ASP A 94 -0.02 -12.28 -8.84
CA ASP A 94 1.24 -12.30 -9.57
C ASP A 94 2.21 -11.31 -8.88
N HIS A 95 3.49 -11.42 -9.13
CA HIS A 95 4.50 -10.56 -8.52
C HIS A 95 5.13 -9.56 -9.50
N SER A 96 4.60 -9.41 -10.71
CA SER A 96 5.17 -8.53 -11.73
C SER A 96 5.15 -7.06 -11.31
N ASP A 97 4.12 -6.62 -10.59
CA ASP A 97 4.02 -5.27 -10.06
C ASP A 97 5.10 -4.99 -8.99
N VAL A 98 5.19 -5.80 -7.94
CA VAL A 98 6.18 -5.62 -6.87
C VAL A 98 7.60 -5.82 -7.36
N MET A 99 7.85 -6.76 -8.28
CA MET A 99 9.17 -6.95 -8.88
C MET A 99 9.63 -5.74 -9.69
N THR A 100 8.70 -4.99 -10.29
CA THR A 100 9.02 -3.75 -11.00
C THR A 100 9.49 -2.66 -10.04
N THR A 101 9.01 -2.66 -8.80
CA THR A 101 9.37 -1.64 -7.79
C THR A 101 10.59 -1.98 -6.95
N ARG A 102 11.20 -3.15 -7.13
CA ARG A 102 12.32 -3.63 -6.29
C ARG A 102 13.53 -2.69 -6.23
N SER A 103 13.70 -1.82 -7.22
CA SER A 103 14.81 -0.87 -7.29
C SER A 103 14.55 0.45 -6.59
N THR A 104 13.35 0.68 -6.05
CA THR A 104 12.96 1.97 -5.45
C THR A 104 13.59 2.24 -4.09
N GLY A 105 14.12 1.22 -3.43
CA GLY A 105 14.66 1.32 -2.08
C GLY A 105 13.69 0.93 -0.96
N PHE A 106 12.46 0.56 -1.32
CA PHE A 106 11.52 -0.05 -0.36
C PHE A 106 11.95 -1.47 -0.01
N ALA A 107 11.91 -1.82 1.26
CA ALA A 107 11.99 -3.20 1.70
C ALA A 107 10.67 -3.93 1.37
N MET A 108 10.74 -5.23 1.14
CA MET A 108 9.57 -6.01 0.75
C MET A 108 9.35 -7.17 1.70
N LEU A 109 8.12 -7.33 2.18
CA LEU A 109 7.63 -8.50 2.90
C LEU A 109 6.52 -9.15 2.06
N CYS A 110 6.54 -10.46 1.98
CA CYS A 110 5.53 -11.21 1.23
C CYS A 110 4.79 -12.15 2.17
N SER A 111 3.46 -12.14 2.09
CA SER A 111 2.58 -13.01 2.89
C SER A 111 1.80 -13.97 1.99
N ALA A 112 1.62 -15.19 2.44
CA ALA A 112 0.85 -16.22 1.75
C ALA A 112 -0.55 -16.44 2.33
N GLY A 113 -0.85 -15.88 3.49
CA GLY A 113 -2.12 -16.06 4.18
C GLY A 113 -2.60 -14.81 4.90
N VAL A 114 -3.90 -14.77 5.23
CA VAL A 114 -4.53 -13.61 5.86
C VAL A 114 -3.93 -13.31 7.25
N GLN A 115 -3.61 -14.36 8.02
CA GLN A 115 -2.97 -14.18 9.33
C GLN A 115 -1.58 -13.58 9.18
N GLU A 116 -0.80 -14.04 8.20
CA GLU A 116 0.52 -13.48 7.92
C GLU A 116 0.45 -12.01 7.49
N VAL A 117 -0.59 -11.61 6.74
CA VAL A 117 -0.79 -10.19 6.39
C VAL A 117 -0.93 -9.34 7.64
N LEU A 118 -1.73 -9.77 8.62
CA LEU A 118 -1.93 -9.03 9.87
C LEU A 118 -0.62 -8.93 10.67
N ASP A 119 0.08 -10.03 10.81
CA ASP A 119 1.32 -10.10 11.59
C ASP A 119 2.44 -9.28 10.91
N LEU A 120 2.62 -9.47 9.60
CA LEU A 120 3.66 -8.77 8.84
C LEU A 120 3.36 -7.27 8.66
N ALA A 121 2.09 -6.86 8.60
CA ALA A 121 1.74 -5.44 8.58
C ALA A 121 2.22 -4.73 9.86
N LEU A 122 2.03 -5.35 11.02
CA LEU A 122 2.53 -4.81 12.28
C LEU A 122 4.07 -4.81 12.32
N VAL A 123 4.70 -5.91 11.89
CA VAL A 123 6.16 -6.02 11.82
C VAL A 123 6.75 -4.94 10.90
N ALA A 124 6.17 -4.76 9.69
CA ALA A 124 6.61 -3.73 8.75
C ALA A 124 6.49 -2.33 9.36
N GLN A 125 5.37 -2.05 10.02
CA GLN A 125 5.14 -0.75 10.66
C GLN A 125 6.17 -0.47 11.79
N MET A 126 6.47 -1.46 12.61
CA MET A 126 7.49 -1.33 13.64
C MET A 126 8.89 -1.18 13.05
N ALA A 127 9.21 -1.99 12.04
CA ALA A 127 10.51 -1.98 11.38
C ALA A 127 10.79 -0.65 10.66
N THR A 128 9.80 -0.10 9.94
CA THR A 128 9.96 1.21 9.26
C THR A 128 10.16 2.34 10.27
N LEU A 129 9.46 2.33 11.39
CA LEU A 129 9.61 3.35 12.44
C LEU A 129 10.99 3.30 13.11
N GLN A 130 11.54 2.10 13.31
CA GLN A 130 12.85 1.92 13.92
C GLN A 130 14.00 2.12 12.93
N GLY A 131 13.87 1.56 11.73
CA GLY A 131 14.93 1.54 10.72
C GLY A 131 14.91 2.71 9.76
N ARG A 132 13.82 3.46 9.68
CA ARG A 132 13.58 4.54 8.71
C ARG A 132 13.75 4.07 7.25
N ILE A 133 13.40 2.83 7.00
CA ILE A 133 13.35 2.24 5.67
C ILE A 133 11.87 1.98 5.35
N PRO A 134 11.32 2.51 4.26
CA PRO A 134 9.93 2.24 3.89
C PRO A 134 9.76 0.78 3.42
N PHE A 135 8.57 0.22 3.62
CA PHE A 135 8.20 -1.14 3.25
C PHE A 135 7.06 -1.17 2.23
#